data_2c0a0615de7ea9080f912b0230c34a8f
#
_entry.id   2c0a0615de7ea9080f912b0230c34a8f
#
_cell.length_a   1.000
_cell.length_b   1.000
_cell.length_c   1.000
_cell.angle_alpha   90.00
_cell.angle_beta   90.00
_cell.angle_gamma   90.00
#
_symmetry.space_group_name_H-M   'P 1'
#
loop_
_entity.id
_entity.type
_entity.pdbx_description
1 polymer ?
#
loop_
_entity_poly.entity_id
_entity_poly.type
_entity_poly.pdbx_seq_one_letter_code
_entity_poly.pdbx_strand_id
1 'polypeptide(L)'
;IAMTNPFSSVRWKVLLAFFLIIGLSFLIMAGMLTNMLGRYLFEQRIRADRAGLEKWAVQAAPFLYAADTQTLTQTLAQAGDELSGRVLLLDGDGKVQLDSFREAHGRRLEYPEVVSILLSGQTADYGVHSLKTGRQARSESMLGFGAGDEWVSYCTAGIIHSSRVVGVLLLVSSVGEMMQNLYALQDSLVLIFVVVAIVAILAGMIFSGVLTRPIVALTGVIRQMSKGDFAARVPEKGSGELKHLASAFNSM
;
A
#
# COMPACT_ATOMS: atom_id res chain seq x y z
N ILE A 1 16.22 -33.42 35.47
CA ILE A 1 15.87 -31.97 35.27
C ILE A 1 14.85 -31.98 34.13
N ALA A 2 13.55 -32.02 34.51
CA ALA A 2 12.49 -31.92 33.51
C ALA A 2 12.48 -30.48 32.95
N MET A 3 12.85 -30.30 31.71
CA MET A 3 12.64 -29.06 30.97
C MET A 3 11.13 -28.83 30.90
N THR A 4 10.57 -28.07 31.82
CA THR A 4 9.18 -27.61 31.74
C THR A 4 9.07 -26.71 30.52
N ASN A 5 8.31 -27.17 29.56
CA ASN A 5 8.06 -26.45 28.29
C ASN A 5 7.52 -25.05 28.62
N PRO A 6 8.25 -23.95 28.32
CA PRO A 6 7.85 -22.60 28.76
C PRO A 6 6.46 -22.20 28.22
N PHE A 7 6.02 -22.82 27.10
CA PHE A 7 4.70 -22.61 26.48
C PHE A 7 3.54 -23.26 27.24
N SER A 8 3.77 -24.09 28.24
CA SER A 8 2.68 -24.67 29.05
C SER A 8 2.13 -23.69 30.12
N SER A 9 2.85 -22.64 30.43
CA SER A 9 2.47 -21.62 31.39
C SER A 9 1.34 -20.73 30.87
N VAL A 10 0.30 -20.51 31.68
CA VAL A 10 -0.83 -19.62 31.39
C VAL A 10 -0.34 -18.22 30.94
N ARG A 11 0.78 -17.77 31.49
CA ARG A 11 1.41 -16.48 31.15
C ARG A 11 1.77 -16.36 29.69
N TRP A 12 2.44 -17.39 29.15
CA TRP A 12 2.84 -17.41 27.75
C TRP A 12 1.63 -17.51 26.81
N LYS A 13 0.59 -18.23 27.19
CA LYS A 13 -0.65 -18.33 26.41
C LYS A 13 -1.36 -16.98 26.32
N VAL A 14 -1.43 -16.25 27.45
CA VAL A 14 -2.04 -14.91 27.48
C VAL A 14 -1.21 -13.91 26.66
N LEU A 15 0.11 -13.87 26.84
CA LEU A 15 0.98 -13.01 26.07
C LEU A 15 0.89 -13.28 24.57
N LEU A 16 0.89 -14.56 24.17
CA LEU A 16 0.78 -14.96 22.79
C LEU A 16 -0.58 -14.56 22.19
N ALA A 17 -1.67 -14.73 22.95
CA ALA A 17 -3.00 -14.31 22.51
C ALA A 17 -3.07 -12.80 22.28
N PHE A 18 -2.54 -11.99 23.21
CA PHE A 18 -2.47 -10.54 23.03
C PHE A 18 -1.63 -10.12 21.83
N PHE A 19 -0.46 -10.74 21.67
CA PHE A 19 0.43 -10.46 20.54
C PHE A 19 -0.24 -10.84 19.21
N LEU A 20 -0.95 -11.95 19.16
CA LEU A 20 -1.67 -12.39 17.97
C LEU A 20 -2.81 -11.43 17.62
N ILE A 21 -3.58 -10.97 18.61
CA ILE A 21 -4.68 -10.02 18.40
C ILE A 21 -4.12 -8.68 17.89
N ILE A 22 -3.08 -8.15 18.54
CA ILE A 22 -2.45 -6.88 18.13
C ILE A 22 -1.83 -7.03 16.74
N GLY A 23 -1.10 -8.11 16.48
CA GLY A 23 -0.47 -8.37 15.19
C GLY A 23 -1.49 -8.50 14.06
N LEU A 24 -2.56 -9.26 14.28
CA LEU A 24 -3.63 -9.43 13.28
C LEU A 24 -4.36 -8.11 13.01
N SER A 25 -4.69 -7.37 14.05
CA SER A 25 -5.35 -6.05 13.93
C SER A 25 -4.49 -5.07 13.16
N PHE A 26 -3.18 -5.04 13.45
CA PHE A 26 -2.24 -4.18 12.74
C PHE A 26 -2.11 -4.58 11.27
N LEU A 27 -2.02 -5.87 10.98
CA LEU A 27 -1.86 -6.40 9.62
C LEU A 27 -3.08 -6.04 8.74
N ILE A 28 -4.28 -6.17 9.30
CA ILE A 28 -5.53 -5.79 8.63
C ILE A 28 -5.54 -4.28 8.39
N MET A 29 -5.22 -3.47 9.41
CA MET A 29 -5.22 -2.02 9.31
C MET A 29 -4.18 -1.51 8.31
N ALA A 30 -2.95 -2.03 8.36
CA ALA A 30 -1.88 -1.66 7.44
C ALA A 30 -2.24 -2.00 6.00
N GLY A 31 -2.77 -3.22 5.75
CA GLY A 31 -3.21 -3.63 4.42
C GLY A 31 -4.36 -2.77 3.89
N MET A 32 -5.33 -2.45 4.74
CA MET A 32 -6.46 -1.59 4.36
C MET A 32 -6.01 -0.15 4.06
N LEU A 33 -5.13 0.41 4.90
CA LEU A 33 -4.61 1.77 4.73
C LEU A 33 -3.80 1.89 3.44
N THR A 34 -2.88 0.96 3.21
CA THR A 34 -2.04 0.96 1.99
C THR A 34 -2.89 0.82 0.73
N ASN A 35 -3.88 -0.09 0.74
CA ASN A 35 -4.77 -0.27 -0.40
C ASN A 35 -5.65 0.96 -0.65
N MET A 36 -6.22 1.55 0.40
CA MET A 36 -7.04 2.75 0.30
C MET A 36 -6.24 3.95 -0.20
N LEU A 37 -5.05 4.17 0.37
CA LEU A 37 -4.18 5.27 -0.03
C LEU A 37 -3.66 5.09 -1.45
N GLY A 38 -3.25 3.87 -1.80
CA GLY A 38 -2.81 3.55 -3.16
C GLY A 38 -3.89 3.84 -4.19
N ARG A 39 -5.12 3.37 -3.95
CA ARG A 39 -6.26 3.68 -4.84
C ARG A 39 -6.53 5.18 -4.94
N TYR A 40 -6.55 5.88 -3.81
CA TYR A 40 -6.81 7.32 -3.78
C TYR A 40 -5.78 8.13 -4.59
N LEU A 41 -4.47 7.88 -4.35
CA LEU A 41 -3.40 8.56 -5.06
C LEU A 41 -3.43 8.24 -6.56
N PHE A 42 -3.70 6.98 -6.90
CA PHE A 42 -3.80 6.54 -8.26
C PHE A 42 -4.97 7.19 -9.00
N GLU A 43 -6.16 7.19 -8.42
CA GLU A 43 -7.33 7.85 -9.00
C GLU A 43 -7.16 9.36 -9.12
N GLN A 44 -6.48 10.00 -8.16
CA GLN A 44 -6.18 11.43 -8.22
C GLN A 44 -5.23 11.72 -9.39
N ARG A 45 -4.18 10.92 -9.57
CA ARG A 45 -3.24 11.06 -10.69
C ARG A 45 -3.94 10.89 -12.03
N ILE A 46 -4.75 9.84 -12.18
CA ILE A 46 -5.50 9.59 -13.43
C ILE A 46 -6.42 10.77 -13.75
N ARG A 47 -7.16 11.28 -12.77
CA ARG A 47 -8.04 12.43 -13.00
C ARG A 47 -7.26 13.66 -13.46
N ALA A 48 -6.09 13.92 -12.87
CA ALA A 48 -5.23 15.03 -13.24
C ALA A 48 -4.66 14.85 -14.66
N ASP A 49 -4.10 13.67 -14.96
CA ASP A 49 -3.53 13.35 -16.26
C ASP A 49 -4.59 13.43 -17.37
N ARG A 50 -5.79 12.89 -17.11
CA ARG A 50 -6.93 12.95 -18.04
C ARG A 50 -7.37 14.37 -18.31
N ALA A 51 -7.61 15.17 -17.29
CA ALA A 51 -8.03 16.56 -17.43
C ALA A 51 -6.97 17.41 -18.18
N GLY A 52 -5.69 17.18 -17.86
CA GLY A 52 -4.58 17.81 -18.54
C GLY A 52 -4.52 17.41 -20.01
N LEU A 53 -4.62 16.12 -20.31
CA LEU A 53 -4.55 15.61 -21.67
C LEU A 53 -5.75 16.04 -22.52
N GLU A 54 -6.97 16.08 -21.97
CA GLU A 54 -8.15 16.61 -22.64
C GLU A 54 -7.98 18.10 -22.99
N LYS A 55 -7.41 18.92 -22.08
CA LYS A 55 -7.06 20.32 -22.35
C LYS A 55 -6.13 20.43 -23.54
N TRP A 56 -5.07 19.62 -23.57
CA TRP A 56 -4.10 19.61 -24.67
C TRP A 56 -4.67 19.04 -25.97
N ALA A 57 -5.60 18.09 -25.92
CA ALA A 57 -6.30 17.59 -27.10
C ALA A 57 -7.12 18.70 -27.77
N VAL A 58 -7.81 19.53 -27.00
CA VAL A 58 -8.54 20.70 -27.51
C VAL A 58 -7.59 21.72 -28.12
N GLN A 59 -6.45 21.98 -27.51
CA GLN A 59 -5.44 22.93 -28.04
C GLN A 59 -4.75 22.43 -29.31
N ALA A 60 -4.51 21.12 -29.41
CA ALA A 60 -3.87 20.50 -30.57
C ALA A 60 -4.82 20.40 -31.79
N ALA A 61 -6.13 20.34 -31.57
CA ALA A 61 -7.11 20.12 -32.63
C ALA A 61 -7.00 21.09 -33.82
N PRO A 62 -6.90 22.43 -33.66
CA PRO A 62 -6.82 23.35 -34.78
C PRO A 62 -5.52 23.17 -35.60
N PHE A 63 -4.42 22.84 -34.94
CA PHE A 63 -3.13 22.64 -35.62
C PHE A 63 -3.08 21.33 -36.39
N LEU A 64 -3.72 20.26 -35.84
CA LEU A 64 -3.88 18.99 -36.53
C LEU A 64 -4.71 19.18 -37.79
N TYR A 65 -5.79 19.96 -37.74
CA TYR A 65 -6.67 20.22 -38.87
C TYR A 65 -5.97 21.10 -39.94
N ALA A 66 -5.18 22.08 -39.52
CA ALA A 66 -4.42 22.92 -40.43
C ALA A 66 -3.17 22.24 -40.99
N ALA A 67 -2.88 21.00 -40.61
CA ALA A 67 -1.65 20.26 -40.93
C ALA A 67 -0.36 21.01 -40.57
N ASP A 68 -0.43 21.90 -39.54
CA ASP A 68 0.73 22.66 -39.05
C ASP A 68 1.56 21.75 -38.10
N THR A 69 2.40 20.95 -38.71
CA THR A 69 3.24 19.96 -38.00
C THR A 69 4.25 20.65 -37.07
N GLN A 70 4.70 21.86 -37.38
CA GLN A 70 5.69 22.54 -36.57
C GLN A 70 5.08 23.02 -35.25
N THR A 71 3.96 23.75 -35.30
CA THR A 71 3.26 24.22 -34.12
C THR A 71 2.73 23.04 -33.30
N LEU A 72 2.24 21.99 -33.97
CA LEU A 72 1.75 20.76 -33.30
C LEU A 72 2.88 20.05 -32.53
N THR A 73 4.08 19.96 -33.11
CA THR A 73 5.24 19.37 -32.42
C THR A 73 5.63 20.17 -31.17
N GLN A 74 5.61 21.50 -31.24
CA GLN A 74 5.88 22.36 -30.09
C GLN A 74 4.80 22.21 -29.01
N THR A 75 3.52 22.15 -29.42
CA THR A 75 2.39 21.94 -28.52
C THR A 75 2.51 20.59 -27.77
N LEU A 76 2.89 19.52 -28.47
CA LEU A 76 3.09 18.21 -27.85
C LEU A 76 4.29 18.18 -26.92
N ALA A 77 5.38 18.88 -27.23
CA ALA A 77 6.53 19.00 -26.33
C ALA A 77 6.13 19.71 -25.03
N GLN A 78 5.40 20.84 -25.14
CA GLN A 78 4.89 21.55 -23.97
C GLN A 78 3.92 20.70 -23.14
N ALA A 79 3.06 19.94 -23.81
CA ALA A 79 2.16 19.00 -23.11
C ALA A 79 2.96 17.93 -22.34
N GLY A 80 4.02 17.40 -22.94
CA GLY A 80 4.90 16.43 -22.29
C GLY A 80 5.58 17.00 -21.05
N ASP A 81 6.06 18.23 -21.13
CA ASP A 81 6.71 18.92 -20.00
C ASP A 81 5.70 19.22 -18.87
N GLU A 82 4.49 19.75 -19.19
CA GLU A 82 3.46 20.07 -18.21
C GLU A 82 2.93 18.80 -17.51
N LEU A 83 2.72 17.71 -18.28
CA LEU A 83 2.19 16.46 -17.77
C LEU A 83 3.26 15.51 -17.22
N SER A 84 4.52 15.90 -17.28
CA SER A 84 5.67 15.07 -16.85
C SER A 84 5.66 13.69 -17.47
N GLY A 85 5.41 13.61 -18.78
CA GLY A 85 5.30 12.35 -19.49
C GLY A 85 5.56 12.47 -20.99
N ARG A 86 5.61 11.34 -21.66
CA ARG A 86 5.74 11.25 -23.11
C ARG A 86 4.37 11.36 -23.76
N VAL A 87 4.19 12.33 -24.65
CA VAL A 87 2.94 12.53 -25.38
C VAL A 87 3.12 12.11 -26.83
N LEU A 88 2.21 11.25 -27.29
CA LEU A 88 2.15 10.78 -28.68
C LEU A 88 0.84 11.22 -29.30
N LEU A 89 0.89 11.61 -30.57
CA LEU A 89 -0.28 11.84 -31.40
C LEU A 89 -0.44 10.66 -32.35
N LEU A 90 -1.60 10.03 -32.30
CA LEU A 90 -1.99 8.93 -33.18
C LEU A 90 -3.09 9.41 -34.14
N ASP A 91 -3.09 8.86 -35.34
CA ASP A 91 -4.19 9.01 -36.30
C ASP A 91 -5.38 8.12 -35.99
N GLY A 92 -6.42 8.18 -36.86
CA GLY A 92 -7.61 7.38 -36.74
C GLY A 92 -7.40 5.85 -36.89
N ASP A 93 -6.21 5.44 -37.35
CA ASP A 93 -5.82 4.03 -37.50
C ASP A 93 -4.89 3.54 -36.36
N GLY A 94 -4.61 4.40 -35.38
CA GLY A 94 -3.72 4.11 -34.24
C GLY A 94 -2.24 4.16 -34.59
N LYS A 95 -1.87 4.83 -35.70
CA LYS A 95 -0.49 5.02 -36.10
C LYS A 95 0.07 6.33 -35.54
N VAL A 96 1.27 6.27 -34.95
CA VAL A 96 1.94 7.44 -34.36
C VAL A 96 2.36 8.41 -35.49
N GLN A 97 1.78 9.59 -35.47
CA GLN A 97 2.13 10.69 -36.36
C GLN A 97 3.22 11.56 -35.77
N LEU A 98 3.11 11.87 -34.49
CA LEU A 98 4.11 12.67 -33.76
C LEU A 98 4.37 12.06 -32.39
N ASP A 99 5.56 12.25 -31.91
CA ASP A 99 6.05 11.76 -30.64
C ASP A 99 6.98 12.79 -30.03
N SER A 100 6.70 13.21 -28.79
CA SER A 100 7.53 14.18 -28.07
C SER A 100 8.99 13.73 -27.95
N PHE A 101 9.25 12.42 -27.91
CA PHE A 101 10.61 11.84 -27.84
C PHE A 101 11.17 11.40 -29.20
N ARG A 102 10.36 11.46 -30.29
CA ARG A 102 10.75 11.12 -31.65
C ARG A 102 11.19 9.67 -31.88
N GLU A 103 10.78 8.74 -31.01
CA GLU A 103 11.21 7.33 -31.09
C GLU A 103 10.22 6.41 -31.80
N ALA A 104 8.92 6.72 -31.71
CA ALA A 104 7.85 5.81 -32.14
C ALA A 104 7.15 6.25 -33.44
N HIS A 105 7.67 7.24 -34.15
CA HIS A 105 7.07 7.78 -35.38
C HIS A 105 6.77 6.69 -36.42
N GLY A 106 5.55 6.66 -36.95
CA GLY A 106 5.10 5.69 -37.94
C GLY A 106 4.74 4.31 -37.40
N ARG A 107 4.93 4.05 -36.11
CA ARG A 107 4.58 2.78 -35.46
C ARG A 107 3.09 2.73 -35.15
N ARG A 108 2.44 1.58 -35.38
CA ARG A 108 1.06 1.36 -34.96
C ARG A 108 1.02 0.86 -33.53
N LEU A 109 0.19 1.49 -32.70
CA LEU A 109 0.00 1.13 -31.30
C LEU A 109 -1.41 0.56 -31.12
N GLU A 110 -1.47 -0.70 -30.71
CA GLU A 110 -2.73 -1.43 -30.49
C GLU A 110 -3.01 -1.59 -28.97
N TYR A 111 -2.77 -0.52 -28.22
CA TYR A 111 -3.09 -0.54 -26.79
C TYR A 111 -4.61 -0.50 -26.59
N PRO A 112 -5.17 -1.26 -25.61
CA PRO A 112 -6.60 -1.30 -25.34
C PRO A 112 -7.23 0.09 -25.19
N GLU A 113 -6.53 1.01 -24.56
CA GLU A 113 -6.98 2.39 -24.32
C GLU A 113 -7.10 3.20 -25.61
N VAL A 114 -6.19 2.98 -26.56
CA VAL A 114 -6.23 3.61 -27.89
C VAL A 114 -7.38 3.02 -28.70
N VAL A 115 -7.49 1.70 -28.71
CA VAL A 115 -8.54 0.98 -29.45
C VAL A 115 -9.92 1.35 -28.88
N SER A 116 -10.05 1.48 -27.57
CA SER A 116 -11.30 1.91 -26.90
C SER A 116 -11.79 3.24 -27.44
N ILE A 117 -10.93 4.26 -27.55
CA ILE A 117 -11.32 5.59 -28.06
C ILE A 117 -11.70 5.52 -29.54
N LEU A 118 -10.90 4.83 -30.35
CA LEU A 118 -11.12 4.73 -31.79
C LEU A 118 -12.41 3.99 -32.15
N LEU A 119 -12.76 2.95 -31.39
CA LEU A 119 -13.95 2.12 -31.66
C LEU A 119 -15.21 2.62 -30.95
N SER A 120 -15.11 3.03 -29.69
CA SER A 120 -16.28 3.41 -28.89
C SER A 120 -16.63 4.90 -28.97
N GLY A 121 -15.73 5.73 -29.51
CA GLY A 121 -15.90 7.19 -29.54
C GLY A 121 -15.86 7.85 -28.16
N GLN A 122 -15.35 7.16 -27.16
CA GLN A 122 -15.13 7.75 -25.82
C GLN A 122 -14.15 8.91 -25.91
N THR A 123 -14.31 9.89 -25.02
CA THR A 123 -13.47 11.08 -25.02
C THR A 123 -12.10 10.83 -24.40
N ALA A 124 -12.00 9.90 -23.48
CA ALA A 124 -10.76 9.54 -22.81
C ALA A 124 -10.86 8.14 -22.19
N ASP A 125 -9.72 7.46 -22.12
CA ASP A 125 -9.56 6.17 -21.45
C ASP A 125 -8.20 6.09 -20.75
N TYR A 126 -7.98 5.11 -19.85
CA TYR A 126 -6.70 4.94 -19.19
C TYR A 126 -6.42 3.47 -18.87
N GLY A 127 -5.15 3.12 -18.78
CA GLY A 127 -4.67 1.81 -18.35
C GLY A 127 -3.32 1.91 -17.65
N VAL A 128 -2.97 0.86 -16.94
CA VAL A 128 -1.66 0.73 -16.28
C VAL A 128 -1.01 -0.54 -16.75
N HIS A 129 0.21 -0.39 -17.22
CA HIS A 129 0.98 -1.48 -17.79
C HIS A 129 2.32 -1.62 -17.08
N SER A 130 2.76 -2.85 -16.87
CA SER A 130 4.10 -3.16 -16.41
C SER A 130 5.02 -3.34 -17.60
N LEU A 131 6.02 -2.49 -17.71
CA LEU A 131 7.12 -2.69 -18.65
C LEU A 131 8.11 -3.65 -18.00
N LYS A 132 8.13 -4.91 -18.43
CA LYS A 132 9.15 -5.87 -18.03
C LYS A 132 10.48 -5.44 -18.64
N THR A 133 11.27 -4.70 -17.87
CA THR A 133 12.66 -4.43 -18.24
C THR A 133 13.43 -5.72 -18.07
N GLY A 134 14.06 -6.22 -19.14
CA GLY A 134 14.77 -7.49 -19.18
C GLY A 134 16.07 -7.56 -18.36
N ARG A 135 16.17 -6.77 -17.28
CA ARG A 135 17.20 -6.88 -16.24
C ARG A 135 16.53 -7.36 -14.97
N GLN A 136 16.96 -8.51 -14.48
CA GLN A 136 16.66 -9.01 -13.15
C GLN A 136 17.09 -7.97 -12.11
N ALA A 137 16.23 -7.00 -11.82
CA ALA A 137 16.38 -6.14 -10.66
C ALA A 137 16.00 -6.98 -9.44
N ARG A 138 16.98 -7.25 -8.61
CA ARG A 138 16.86 -7.99 -7.35
C ARG A 138 15.95 -7.17 -6.45
N SER A 139 14.78 -7.72 -6.14
CA SER A 139 13.82 -7.12 -5.21
C SER A 139 14.47 -7.05 -3.83
N GLU A 140 14.70 -5.86 -3.33
CA GLU A 140 15.14 -5.60 -1.95
C GLU A 140 13.97 -5.28 -1.00
N SER A 141 12.74 -5.49 -1.42
CA SER A 141 11.58 -5.29 -0.56
C SER A 141 11.41 -6.50 0.37
N MET A 142 11.35 -6.24 1.67
CA MET A 142 11.19 -7.24 2.73
C MET A 142 9.90 -8.06 2.61
N LEU A 143 8.93 -7.63 1.80
CA LEU A 143 7.64 -8.26 1.56
C LEU A 143 7.47 -8.78 0.11
N GLY A 144 8.55 -8.82 -0.71
CA GLY A 144 8.57 -9.52 -1.99
C GLY A 144 7.70 -8.91 -3.12
N PHE A 145 7.18 -7.69 -2.95
CA PHE A 145 6.50 -6.98 -4.03
C PHE A 145 7.54 -6.32 -4.93
N GLY A 146 7.63 -6.82 -6.16
CA GLY A 146 8.72 -6.58 -7.10
C GLY A 146 9.07 -5.11 -7.34
N ALA A 147 10.19 -4.68 -6.80
CA ALA A 147 10.84 -3.40 -7.09
C ALA A 147 11.58 -3.41 -8.45
N GLY A 148 11.22 -4.28 -9.39
CA GLY A 148 11.90 -4.46 -10.68
C GLY A 148 11.07 -4.16 -11.90
N ASP A 149 9.77 -3.93 -11.76
CA ASP A 149 8.90 -3.60 -12.88
C ASP A 149 8.74 -2.09 -13.00
N GLU A 150 9.11 -1.54 -14.13
CA GLU A 150 8.80 -0.15 -14.46
C GLU A 150 7.31 -0.05 -14.82
N TRP A 151 6.52 0.54 -13.92
CA TRP A 151 5.11 0.74 -14.11
C TRP A 151 4.87 2.06 -14.85
N VAL A 152 4.10 1.99 -15.93
CA VAL A 152 3.68 3.15 -16.71
C VAL A 152 2.16 3.22 -16.78
N SER A 153 1.64 4.43 -16.74
CA SER A 153 0.23 4.69 -17.03
C SER A 153 0.09 5.19 -18.45
N TYR A 154 -0.90 4.65 -19.15
CA TYR A 154 -1.38 5.14 -20.42
C TYR A 154 -2.67 5.91 -20.21
N CYS A 155 -2.68 7.18 -20.54
CA CYS A 155 -3.88 7.99 -20.56
C CYS A 155 -4.11 8.45 -21.99
N THR A 156 -5.32 8.31 -22.51
CA THR A 156 -5.66 8.67 -23.87
C THR A 156 -6.76 9.71 -23.88
N ALA A 157 -6.68 10.66 -24.83
CA ALA A 157 -7.74 11.62 -25.09
C ALA A 157 -7.97 11.76 -26.58
N GLY A 158 -9.24 11.65 -27.00
CA GLY A 158 -9.64 11.83 -28.38
C GLY A 158 -9.60 13.30 -28.83
N ILE A 159 -8.98 13.58 -29.96
CA ILE A 159 -9.09 14.86 -30.64
C ILE A 159 -10.35 14.84 -31.49
N ILE A 160 -11.36 15.61 -31.06
CA ILE A 160 -12.69 15.60 -31.69
C ILE A 160 -12.82 16.82 -32.61
N HIS A 161 -13.17 16.58 -33.87
CA HIS A 161 -13.55 17.62 -34.79
C HIS A 161 -14.85 17.22 -35.52
N SER A 162 -15.82 18.14 -35.57
CA SER A 162 -17.13 17.90 -36.20
C SER A 162 -17.80 16.57 -35.76
N SER A 163 -17.76 16.31 -34.43
CA SER A 163 -18.32 15.11 -33.81
C SER A 163 -17.66 13.78 -34.22
N ARG A 164 -16.46 13.82 -34.78
CA ARG A 164 -15.66 12.63 -35.11
C ARG A 164 -14.30 12.72 -34.44
N VAL A 165 -13.80 11.59 -33.99
CA VAL A 165 -12.42 11.46 -33.50
C VAL A 165 -11.51 11.48 -34.73
N VAL A 166 -10.67 12.52 -34.82
CA VAL A 166 -9.71 12.72 -35.92
C VAL A 166 -8.29 12.30 -35.55
N GLY A 167 -8.05 12.09 -34.29
CA GLY A 167 -6.78 11.62 -33.74
C GLY A 167 -6.90 11.34 -32.26
N VAL A 168 -5.89 10.71 -31.70
CA VAL A 168 -5.82 10.36 -30.27
C VAL A 168 -4.49 10.88 -29.71
N LEU A 169 -4.55 11.62 -28.61
CA LEU A 169 -3.39 11.86 -27.79
C LEU A 169 -3.21 10.72 -26.79
N LEU A 170 -2.01 10.19 -26.71
CA LEU A 170 -1.60 9.19 -25.72
C LEU A 170 -0.51 9.79 -24.85
N LEU A 171 -0.78 9.90 -23.57
CA LEU A 171 0.21 10.21 -22.53
C LEU A 171 0.74 8.93 -21.94
N VAL A 172 2.05 8.77 -21.94
CA VAL A 172 2.76 7.69 -21.25
C VAL A 172 3.53 8.33 -20.11
N SER A 173 3.12 8.08 -18.87
CA SER A 173 3.80 8.61 -17.69
C SER A 173 4.26 7.49 -16.76
N SER A 174 5.44 7.69 -16.14
CA SER A 174 5.93 6.75 -15.13
C SER A 174 5.15 6.92 -13.83
N VAL A 175 4.70 5.81 -13.28
CA VAL A 175 4.10 5.76 -11.93
C VAL A 175 5.11 5.22 -10.89
N GLY A 176 6.37 5.08 -11.29
CA GLY A 176 7.43 4.52 -10.45
C GLY A 176 7.64 5.29 -9.15
N GLU A 177 7.67 6.62 -9.19
CA GLU A 177 7.79 7.44 -7.98
C GLU A 177 6.63 7.23 -7.00
N MET A 178 5.42 7.12 -7.53
CA MET A 178 4.24 6.84 -6.69
C MET A 178 4.34 5.46 -6.04
N MET A 179 4.81 4.46 -6.78
CA MET A 179 5.04 3.11 -6.25
C MET A 179 6.15 3.10 -5.19
N GLN A 180 7.25 3.83 -5.41
CA GLN A 180 8.32 3.98 -4.41
C GLN A 180 7.81 4.62 -3.12
N ASN A 181 6.98 5.66 -3.22
CA ASN A 181 6.38 6.29 -2.05
C ASN A 181 5.44 5.34 -1.29
N LEU A 182 4.68 4.50 -2.00
CA LEU A 182 3.84 3.47 -1.37
C LEU A 182 4.69 2.39 -0.66
N TYR A 183 5.81 1.96 -1.23
CA TYR A 183 6.74 1.04 -0.58
C TYR A 183 7.40 1.67 0.66
N ALA A 184 7.82 2.93 0.58
CA ALA A 184 8.37 3.65 1.74
C ALA A 184 7.36 3.78 2.88
N LEU A 185 6.07 3.97 2.56
CA LEU A 185 4.99 3.93 3.56
C LEU A 185 4.83 2.55 4.18
N GLN A 186 4.89 1.47 3.39
CA GLN A 186 4.83 0.10 3.90
C GLN A 186 5.99 -0.20 4.85
N ASP A 187 7.22 0.19 4.49
CA ASP A 187 8.40 0.02 5.34
C ASP A 187 8.26 0.80 6.65
N SER A 188 7.73 2.03 6.59
CA SER A 188 7.44 2.83 7.79
C SER A 188 6.39 2.18 8.69
N LEU A 189 5.34 1.59 8.12
CA LEU A 189 4.33 0.84 8.88
C LEU A 189 4.92 -0.40 9.54
N VAL A 190 5.81 -1.14 8.86
CA VAL A 190 6.52 -2.29 9.45
C VAL A 190 7.38 -1.84 10.62
N LEU A 191 8.11 -0.74 10.49
CA LEU A 191 8.93 -0.19 11.58
C LEU A 191 8.06 0.17 12.79
N ILE A 192 6.95 0.87 12.58
CA ILE A 192 5.99 1.21 13.64
C ILE A 192 5.48 -0.06 14.33
N PHE A 193 5.14 -1.09 13.55
CA PHE A 193 4.68 -2.36 14.10
C PHE A 193 5.74 -3.00 15.00
N VAL A 194 6.99 -3.03 14.58
CA VAL A 194 8.10 -3.59 15.39
C VAL A 194 8.23 -2.83 16.72
N VAL A 195 8.17 -1.51 16.68
CA VAL A 195 8.22 -0.67 17.90
C VAL A 195 7.06 -0.98 18.84
N VAL A 196 5.83 -1.00 18.30
CA VAL A 196 4.62 -1.33 19.06
C VAL A 196 4.70 -2.74 19.64
N ALA A 197 5.20 -3.71 18.89
CA ALA A 197 5.38 -5.08 19.35
C ALA A 197 6.37 -5.16 20.52
N ILE A 198 7.49 -4.45 20.46
CA ILE A 198 8.46 -4.39 21.56
C ILE A 198 7.80 -3.79 22.82
N VAL A 199 7.10 -2.67 22.69
CA VAL A 199 6.38 -2.03 23.80
C VAL A 199 5.33 -2.96 24.40
N ALA A 200 4.57 -3.66 23.55
CA ALA A 200 3.55 -4.62 23.98
C ALA A 200 4.16 -5.82 24.75
N ILE A 201 5.32 -6.32 24.30
CA ILE A 201 6.06 -7.39 25.01
C ILE A 201 6.53 -6.92 26.38
N LEU A 202 7.12 -5.71 26.46
CA LEU A 202 7.58 -5.14 27.73
C LEU A 202 6.41 -4.91 28.70
N ALA A 203 5.33 -4.32 28.21
CA ALA A 203 4.12 -4.12 29.01
C ALA A 203 3.52 -5.44 29.48
N GLY A 204 3.46 -6.46 28.60
CA GLY A 204 3.00 -7.78 28.94
C GLY A 204 3.86 -8.50 30.00
N MET A 205 5.18 -8.31 29.98
CA MET A 205 6.08 -8.85 31.01
C MET A 205 5.82 -8.18 32.37
N ILE A 206 5.63 -6.85 32.40
CA ILE A 206 5.27 -6.12 33.61
C ILE A 206 3.92 -6.60 34.16
N PHE A 207 2.92 -6.64 33.30
CA PHE A 207 1.56 -7.08 33.64
C PHE A 207 1.55 -8.52 34.17
N SER A 208 2.30 -9.42 33.55
CA SER A 208 2.48 -10.79 34.01
C SER A 208 3.10 -10.87 35.41
N GLY A 209 4.06 -9.98 35.72
CA GLY A 209 4.69 -9.90 37.05
C GLY A 209 3.74 -9.41 38.13
N VAL A 210 2.93 -8.39 37.81
CA VAL A 210 2.04 -7.73 38.78
C VAL A 210 0.75 -8.49 39.01
N LEU A 211 0.11 -9.04 37.98
CA LEU A 211 -1.18 -9.73 38.11
C LEU A 211 -1.07 -11.25 38.18
N THR A 212 -0.32 -11.85 37.26
CA THR A 212 -0.36 -13.32 37.11
C THR A 212 0.39 -14.05 38.21
N ARG A 213 1.51 -13.48 38.69
CA ARG A 213 2.30 -14.13 39.78
C ARG A 213 1.53 -14.27 41.08
N PRO A 214 0.86 -13.24 41.62
CA PRO A 214 0.07 -13.36 42.85
C PRO A 214 -1.07 -14.40 42.72
N ILE A 215 -1.76 -14.42 41.55
CA ILE A 215 -2.87 -15.39 41.33
C ILE A 215 -2.35 -16.83 41.33
N VAL A 216 -1.22 -17.09 40.69
CA VAL A 216 -0.61 -18.42 40.69
C VAL A 216 -0.12 -18.82 42.07
N ALA A 217 0.44 -17.89 42.86
CA ALA A 217 0.86 -18.11 44.24
C ALA A 217 -0.33 -18.48 45.11
N LEU A 218 -1.45 -17.75 45.02
CA LEU A 218 -2.69 -18.02 45.70
C LEU A 218 -3.22 -19.43 45.41
N THR A 219 -3.27 -19.81 44.13
CA THR A 219 -3.67 -21.16 43.69
C THR A 219 -2.76 -22.23 44.27
N GLY A 220 -1.44 -21.94 44.37
CA GLY A 220 -0.47 -22.86 44.98
C GLY A 220 -0.76 -23.12 46.46
N VAL A 221 -1.03 -22.05 47.23
CA VAL A 221 -1.36 -22.16 48.66
C VAL A 221 -2.70 -22.90 48.90
N ILE A 222 -3.73 -22.58 48.08
CA ILE A 222 -5.01 -23.31 48.14
C ILE A 222 -4.78 -24.81 47.96
N ARG A 223 -3.90 -25.20 47.03
CA ARG A 223 -3.59 -26.60 46.79
C ARG A 223 -2.80 -27.26 47.93
N GLN A 224 -1.99 -26.49 48.66
CA GLN A 224 -1.30 -27.01 49.87
C GLN A 224 -2.29 -27.20 51.01
N MET A 225 -3.20 -26.24 51.22
CA MET A 225 -4.26 -26.38 52.23
C MET A 225 -5.18 -27.54 51.96
N SER A 226 -5.55 -27.83 50.71
CA SER A 226 -6.34 -28.98 50.31
C SER A 226 -5.66 -30.33 50.62
N LYS A 227 -4.35 -30.34 50.84
CA LYS A 227 -3.57 -31.52 51.23
C LYS A 227 -3.33 -31.61 52.74
N GLY A 228 -3.95 -30.71 53.54
CA GLY A 228 -3.86 -30.70 54.98
C GLY A 228 -2.81 -29.76 55.60
N ASP A 229 -2.11 -28.99 54.78
CA ASP A 229 -1.17 -27.97 55.25
C ASP A 229 -1.90 -26.63 55.49
N PHE A 230 -2.49 -26.47 56.65
CA PHE A 230 -3.20 -25.24 57.04
C PHE A 230 -2.27 -24.11 57.54
N ALA A 231 -0.97 -24.38 57.65
CA ALA A 231 0.02 -23.35 58.00
C ALA A 231 0.49 -22.53 56.80
N ALA A 232 0.22 -22.97 55.57
CA ALA A 232 0.60 -22.23 54.36
C ALA A 232 -0.09 -20.86 54.31
N ARG A 233 0.67 -19.81 54.00
CA ARG A 233 0.17 -18.44 53.89
C ARG A 233 0.50 -17.85 52.50
N VAL A 234 -0.36 -16.97 52.04
CA VAL A 234 -0.15 -16.22 50.77
C VAL A 234 0.71 -14.99 51.03
N PRO A 235 1.75 -14.78 50.25
CA PRO A 235 2.53 -13.54 50.39
C PRO A 235 1.65 -12.30 50.07
N GLU A 236 1.52 -11.39 51.00
CA GLU A 236 0.76 -10.14 50.84
C GLU A 236 1.53 -9.11 49.98
N LYS A 237 2.15 -9.59 48.90
CA LYS A 237 2.87 -8.77 47.92
C LYS A 237 1.92 -8.38 46.81
N GLY A 238 1.61 -7.10 46.70
CA GLY A 238 0.73 -6.52 45.70
C GLY A 238 0.06 -5.25 46.16
N SER A 239 -0.68 -4.61 45.28
CA SER A 239 -1.49 -3.44 45.60
C SER A 239 -2.95 -3.68 45.24
N GLY A 240 -3.85 -2.94 45.88
CA GLY A 240 -5.29 -3.01 45.58
C GLY A 240 -5.96 -4.31 46.01
N GLU A 241 -6.88 -4.77 45.19
CA GLU A 241 -7.79 -5.89 45.45
C GLU A 241 -7.06 -7.24 45.70
N LEU A 242 -5.91 -7.42 45.06
CA LEU A 242 -5.09 -8.64 45.25
C LEU A 242 -4.49 -8.74 46.64
N LYS A 243 -4.10 -7.61 47.26
CA LYS A 243 -3.62 -7.57 48.60
C LYS A 243 -4.74 -7.87 49.60
N HIS A 244 -5.92 -7.28 49.39
CA HIS A 244 -7.10 -7.56 50.21
C HIS A 244 -7.52 -9.05 50.13
N LEU A 245 -7.43 -9.62 48.95
CA LEU A 245 -7.72 -11.05 48.72
C LEU A 245 -6.71 -11.96 49.49
N ALA A 246 -5.41 -11.61 49.42
CA ALA A 246 -4.36 -12.33 50.13
C ALA A 246 -4.54 -12.26 51.66
N SER A 247 -4.84 -11.05 52.18
CA SER A 247 -5.09 -10.82 53.61
C SER A 247 -6.35 -11.56 54.10
N ALA A 248 -7.45 -11.45 53.34
CA ALA A 248 -8.68 -12.21 53.68
C ALA A 248 -8.44 -13.71 53.70
N PHE A 249 -7.66 -14.24 52.80
CA PHE A 249 -7.29 -15.64 52.74
C PHE A 249 -6.42 -16.06 53.90
N ASN A 250 -5.45 -15.22 54.30
CA ASN A 250 -4.57 -15.50 55.47
C ASN A 250 -5.28 -15.44 56.83
N SER A 251 -6.45 -14.78 56.88
CA SER A 251 -7.29 -14.67 58.09
C SER A 251 -8.23 -15.83 58.29
N MET A 252 -8.34 -16.72 57.30
CA MET A 252 -9.06 -18.01 57.42
C MET A 252 -8.18 -19.08 58.10
#